data_d056a812c0db0f9aa267e807da07f4a1
#
_entry.id   d056a812c0db0f9aa267e807da07f4a1
#
_cell.length_a   1.000
_cell.length_b   1.000
_cell.length_c   1.000
_cell.angle_alpha   90.00
_cell.angle_beta   90.00
_cell.angle_gamma   90.00
#
_symmetry.space_group_name_H-M   'P 1'
#
loop_
_entity.id
_entity.type
_entity.pdbx_description
1 polymer ?
#
loop_
_entity_poly.entity_id
_entity_poly.type
_entity_poly.pdbx_seq_one_letter_code
_entity_poly.pdbx_strand_id
1 'polypeptide(L)'
;MLKGKTSTGFEFAIPKNTLDNYELVEALGDIDTNPLAVTKVVNLLLGKEQKEQLKEHVRDEKGIVTTTALMAEIEDIFKTQSEVKK
;
A
#
# COMPACT_ATOMS: atom_id res chain seq x y z
N MET A 1 4.93 8.99 13.29
CA MET A 1 4.37 8.31 12.12
C MET A 1 5.27 8.45 10.92
N LEU A 2 5.26 7.45 10.08
CA LEU A 2 6.00 7.52 8.82
C LEU A 2 5.10 8.15 7.76
N LYS A 3 5.56 9.24 7.18
CA LYS A 3 4.80 9.95 6.16
C LYS A 3 5.59 9.98 4.86
N GLY A 4 4.87 9.98 3.76
CA GLY A 4 5.51 10.04 2.47
C GLY A 4 4.52 10.24 1.35
N LYS A 5 5.04 10.21 0.14
CA LYS A 5 4.24 10.41 -1.06
C LYS A 5 4.74 9.45 -2.13
N THR A 6 3.81 8.76 -2.79
CA THR A 6 4.19 7.87 -3.86
C THR A 6 4.52 8.65 -5.13
N SER A 7 5.07 7.98 -6.11
CA SER A 7 5.44 8.64 -7.37
C SER A 7 4.22 9.19 -8.11
N THR A 8 3.03 8.67 -7.84
CA THR A 8 1.80 9.18 -8.45
C THR A 8 1.17 10.30 -7.65
N GLY A 9 1.76 10.67 -6.51
CA GLY A 9 1.27 11.78 -5.72
C GLY A 9 0.37 11.42 -4.55
N PHE A 10 0.19 10.15 -4.26
CA PHE A 10 -0.62 9.74 -3.11
C PHE A 10 0.15 9.95 -1.82
N GLU A 11 -0.41 10.74 -0.91
CA GLU A 11 0.20 10.97 0.39
C GLU A 11 -0.32 9.97 1.41
N PHE A 12 0.60 9.43 2.19
CA PHE A 12 0.24 8.43 3.20
C PHE A 12 0.90 8.75 4.53
N ALA A 13 0.29 8.23 5.61
CA ALA A 13 0.85 8.33 6.95
C ALA A 13 0.55 7.01 7.65
N ILE A 14 1.57 6.32 8.12
CA ILE A 14 1.40 5.02 8.76
C ILE A 14 2.18 4.99 10.07
N PRO A 15 1.71 4.19 11.05
CA PRO A 15 2.45 4.03 12.30
C PRO A 15 3.85 3.49 12.04
N LYS A 16 4.79 3.88 12.89
CA LYS A 16 6.18 3.48 12.74
C LYS A 16 6.37 1.98 12.61
N ASN A 17 5.63 1.20 13.38
CA ASN A 17 5.83 -0.23 13.40
C ASN A 17 4.98 -0.99 12.39
N THR A 18 4.27 -0.28 11.51
CA THR A 18 3.45 -0.95 10.50
C THR A 18 4.29 -1.82 9.59
N LEU A 19 5.43 -1.30 9.14
CA LEU A 19 6.29 -2.05 8.22
C LEU A 19 6.98 -3.24 8.89
N ASP A 20 6.98 -3.26 10.22
CA ASP A 20 7.56 -4.35 10.99
C ASP A 20 6.51 -5.37 11.41
N ASN A 21 5.28 -5.21 10.95
CA ASN A 21 4.19 -6.10 11.27
C ASN A 21 4.37 -7.41 10.49
N TYR A 22 4.56 -8.51 11.23
CA TYR A 22 4.80 -9.80 10.60
C TYR A 22 3.65 -10.21 9.68
N GLU A 23 2.42 -9.94 10.09
CA GLU A 23 1.27 -10.31 9.26
C GLU A 23 1.26 -9.57 7.93
N LEU A 24 1.75 -8.33 7.93
CA LEU A 24 1.88 -7.59 6.70
C LEU A 24 2.93 -8.23 5.79
N VAL A 25 4.07 -8.61 6.36
CA VAL A 25 5.12 -9.28 5.60
C VAL A 25 4.62 -10.59 5.04
N GLU A 26 3.88 -11.33 5.84
CA GLU A 26 3.31 -12.60 5.41
C GLU A 26 2.36 -12.41 4.24
N ALA A 27 1.49 -11.41 4.32
CA ALA A 27 0.54 -11.12 3.25
C ALA A 27 1.26 -10.69 1.97
N LEU A 28 2.35 -9.93 2.11
CA LEU A 28 3.14 -9.54 0.95
C LEU A 28 3.74 -10.75 0.25
N GLY A 29 4.20 -11.73 1.02
CA GLY A 29 4.74 -12.94 0.45
C GLY A 29 3.69 -13.75 -0.29
N ASP A 30 2.44 -13.66 0.14
CA ASP A 30 1.36 -14.40 -0.48
C ASP A 30 0.88 -13.81 -1.81
N ILE A 31 1.20 -12.54 -2.07
CA ILE A 31 0.68 -11.88 -3.27
C ILE A 31 1.11 -12.60 -4.54
N ASP A 32 2.33 -13.12 -4.59
CA ASP A 32 2.84 -13.79 -5.78
C ASP A 32 2.02 -15.01 -6.16
N THR A 33 1.55 -15.76 -5.15
CA THR A 33 0.79 -16.97 -5.40
C THR A 33 -0.71 -16.76 -5.30
N ASN A 34 -1.12 -15.69 -4.63
CA ASN A 34 -2.54 -15.40 -4.41
C ASN A 34 -2.76 -13.89 -4.50
N PRO A 35 -3.07 -13.38 -5.71
CA PRO A 35 -3.27 -11.94 -5.88
C PRO A 35 -4.34 -11.34 -4.96
N LEU A 36 -5.26 -12.15 -4.47
CA LEU A 36 -6.28 -11.66 -3.56
C LEU A 36 -5.70 -11.19 -2.22
N ALA A 37 -4.47 -11.60 -1.92
CA ALA A 37 -3.81 -11.16 -0.71
C ALA A 37 -3.54 -9.65 -0.71
N VAL A 38 -3.62 -9.00 -1.87
CA VAL A 38 -3.42 -7.54 -1.94
C VAL A 38 -4.42 -6.80 -1.06
N THR A 39 -5.64 -7.34 -0.95
CA THR A 39 -6.65 -6.73 -0.08
C THR A 39 -6.18 -6.68 1.35
N LYS A 40 -5.61 -7.78 1.82
CA LYS A 40 -5.12 -7.84 3.19
C LYS A 40 -3.93 -6.91 3.39
N VAL A 41 -3.04 -6.86 2.40
CA VAL A 41 -1.88 -5.98 2.48
C VAL A 41 -2.32 -4.52 2.62
N VAL A 42 -3.26 -4.09 1.80
CA VAL A 42 -3.73 -2.71 1.83
C VAL A 42 -4.35 -2.40 3.19
N ASN A 43 -5.16 -3.31 3.71
CA ASN A 43 -5.78 -3.10 5.02
C ASN A 43 -4.76 -3.00 6.14
N LEU A 44 -3.76 -3.88 6.14
CA LEU A 44 -2.75 -3.89 7.18
C LEU A 44 -1.80 -2.70 7.08
N LEU A 45 -1.53 -2.27 5.85
CA LEU A 45 -0.60 -1.19 5.63
C LEU A 45 -1.21 0.18 5.91
N LEU A 46 -2.38 0.45 5.37
CA LEU A 46 -2.98 1.78 5.40
C LEU A 46 -4.13 1.95 6.37
N GLY A 47 -4.82 0.86 6.70
CA GLY A 47 -6.04 0.96 7.47
C GLY A 47 -7.21 1.36 6.59
N LYS A 48 -8.39 1.36 7.18
CA LYS A 48 -9.62 1.54 6.42
C LYS A 48 -9.70 2.90 5.72
N GLU A 49 -9.37 3.95 6.44
CA GLU A 49 -9.55 5.30 5.92
C GLU A 49 -8.62 5.59 4.74
N GLN A 50 -7.34 5.32 4.92
CA GLN A 50 -6.38 5.57 3.85
C GLN A 50 -6.58 4.60 2.69
N LYS A 51 -7.06 3.40 2.99
CA LYS A 51 -7.38 2.46 1.91
C LYS A 51 -8.42 3.05 0.97
N GLU A 52 -9.47 3.67 1.52
CA GLU A 52 -10.48 4.27 0.68
C GLU A 52 -9.92 5.46 -0.10
N GLN A 53 -9.05 6.23 0.52
CA GLN A 53 -8.41 7.35 -0.16
C GLN A 53 -7.55 6.86 -1.32
N LEU A 54 -6.81 5.79 -1.10
CA LEU A 54 -5.97 5.23 -2.15
C LEU A 54 -6.80 4.70 -3.31
N LYS A 55 -7.91 4.04 -3.00
CA LYS A 55 -8.78 3.54 -4.05
C LYS A 55 -9.27 4.67 -4.94
N GLU A 56 -9.66 5.78 -4.35
CA GLU A 56 -10.10 6.93 -5.15
C GLU A 56 -8.96 7.51 -5.97
N HIS A 57 -7.78 7.52 -5.40
CA HIS A 57 -6.60 8.06 -6.07
C HIS A 57 -6.26 7.28 -7.35
N VAL A 58 -6.40 5.97 -7.31
CA VAL A 58 -6.01 5.13 -8.45
C VAL A 58 -7.18 4.72 -9.33
N ARG A 59 -8.40 5.13 -8.98
CA ARG A 59 -9.58 4.77 -9.76
C ARG A 59 -9.45 5.34 -11.17
N ASP A 60 -9.72 4.49 -12.16
CA ASP A 60 -9.56 4.94 -13.54
C ASP A 60 -10.81 5.66 -14.06
N GLU A 61 -10.79 6.03 -15.33
CA GLU A 61 -11.88 6.79 -15.94
C GLU A 61 -13.20 6.03 -15.90
N LYS A 62 -13.14 4.73 -15.88
CA LYS A 62 -14.34 3.90 -15.87
C LYS A 62 -14.82 3.59 -14.45
N GLY A 63 -14.14 4.13 -13.45
CA GLY A 63 -14.51 3.92 -12.07
C GLY A 63 -13.95 2.63 -11.49
N ILE A 64 -12.98 2.02 -12.14
CA ILE A 64 -12.42 0.76 -11.71
C ILE A 64 -11.10 0.97 -10.96
N VAL A 65 -10.94 0.30 -9.83
CA VAL A 65 -9.69 0.27 -9.08
C VAL A 65 -8.99 -1.04 -9.44
N THR A 66 -7.92 -0.95 -10.23
CA THR A 66 -7.25 -2.18 -10.66
C THR A 66 -6.27 -2.66 -9.60
N THR A 67 -6.14 -3.98 -9.51
CA THR A 67 -5.17 -4.58 -8.59
C THR A 67 -3.75 -4.16 -8.94
N THR A 68 -3.46 -4.06 -10.23
CA THR A 68 -2.14 -3.63 -10.68
C THR A 68 -1.77 -2.26 -10.16
N ALA A 69 -2.71 -1.31 -10.22
CA ALA A 69 -2.46 0.04 -9.71
C ALA A 69 -2.24 0.03 -8.21
N LEU A 70 -3.02 -0.77 -7.47
CA LEU A 70 -2.84 -0.87 -6.03
C LEU A 70 -1.48 -1.45 -5.68
N MET A 71 -1.06 -2.49 -6.38
CA MET A 71 0.23 -3.11 -6.10
C MET A 71 1.37 -2.15 -6.39
N ALA A 72 1.27 -1.37 -7.44
CA ALA A 72 2.30 -0.39 -7.75
C ALA A 72 2.42 0.66 -6.64
N GLU A 73 1.29 1.09 -6.08
CA GLU A 73 1.31 2.04 -4.98
C GLU A 73 1.93 1.44 -3.72
N ILE A 74 1.59 0.18 -3.42
CA ILE A 74 2.15 -0.51 -2.27
C ILE A 74 3.66 -0.61 -2.38
N GLU A 75 4.16 -1.00 -3.55
CA GLU A 75 5.59 -1.10 -3.78
C GLU A 75 6.27 0.25 -3.60
N ASP A 76 5.63 1.31 -4.10
CA ASP A 76 6.15 2.65 -3.96
C ASP A 76 6.27 3.06 -2.50
N ILE A 77 5.25 2.74 -1.70
CA ILE A 77 5.27 3.05 -0.27
C ILE A 77 6.45 2.38 0.40
N PHE A 78 6.64 1.09 0.14
CA PHE A 78 7.75 0.37 0.74
C PHE A 78 9.09 0.90 0.26
N LYS A 79 9.20 1.21 -1.01
CA LYS A 79 10.43 1.73 -1.56
C LYS A 79 10.80 3.08 -0.94
N THR A 80 9.81 3.94 -0.78
CA THR A 80 10.02 5.25 -0.19
C THR A 80 10.53 5.13 1.24
N GLN A 81 9.94 4.24 2.02
CA GLN A 81 10.35 4.04 3.41
C GLN A 81 11.71 3.39 3.50
N SER A 82 12.04 2.49 2.60
CA SER A 82 13.36 1.90 2.57
C SER A 82 14.45 2.93 2.37
N GLU A 83 14.21 3.90 1.50
CA GLU A 83 15.18 4.95 1.23
C GLU A 83 15.39 5.82 2.46
N VAL A 84 14.31 6.08 3.18
CA VAL A 84 14.39 6.90 4.38
C VAL A 84 15.23 6.26 5.47
N LYS A 85 15.26 4.94 5.50
CA LYS A 85 15.99 4.21 6.54
C LYS A 85 17.49 4.42 6.48
N LYS A 86 17.98 4.83 5.36
CA LYS A 86 19.39 5.09 5.25
C LYS A 86 19.77 6.43 5.87
#